data_72895a213b927f0cec9c72152c2e131d
#
_entry.id   72895a213b927f0cec9c72152c2e131d
#
_cell.length_a   1.000
_cell.length_b   1.000
_cell.length_c   1.000
_cell.angle_alpha   90.00
_cell.angle_beta   90.00
_cell.angle_gamma   90.00
#
_symmetry.space_group_name_H-M   'P 1'
#
loop_
_entity.id
_entity.type
_entity.pdbx_description
1 polymer ?
#
loop_
_entity_poly.entity_id
_entity_poly.type
_entity_poly.pdbx_seq_one_letter_code
_entity_poly.pdbx_strand_id
1 'polypeptide(L)'
;MRYDPVPSGVTPAQPPRLLDSVRAQIRLRHYSIRTEQAYLGWIRRFILANGKRHPREMGGDEVAAFLSRLATEDKVAPATQNQALAALLFLYREVLRMELPWLQDVVRAKRPKRLPVVLPVEDVARLLSAIPEGVTALMARLLYGTGMRLMECLRLRIKDVDFARSEICVRAGKGNKDRRVPLPVSLRDRLLQQREQVLFQ
;
A
#
# COMPACT_ATOMS: atom_id res chain seq x y z
N MET A 1 36.76 8.73 -51.41
CA MET A 1 36.00 8.63 -50.18
C MET A 1 34.66 7.97 -50.51
N ARG A 2 34.46 6.71 -50.09
CA ARG A 2 33.19 6.00 -50.28
C ARG A 2 32.35 6.24 -49.02
N TYR A 3 31.16 6.71 -49.20
CA TYR A 3 30.16 6.95 -48.14
C TYR A 3 29.42 5.63 -47.94
N ASP A 4 29.64 4.96 -46.78
CA ASP A 4 28.89 3.80 -46.42
C ASP A 4 27.56 4.27 -45.75
N PRO A 5 26.39 3.77 -46.20
CA PRO A 5 25.11 4.14 -45.58
C PRO A 5 24.98 3.48 -44.21
N VAL A 6 24.67 4.29 -43.19
CA VAL A 6 24.31 3.85 -41.84
C VAL A 6 23.05 2.97 -41.91
N PRO A 7 23.02 1.77 -41.34
CA PRO A 7 21.84 0.92 -41.36
C PRO A 7 20.75 1.53 -40.47
N SER A 8 19.70 2.03 -41.11
CA SER A 8 18.44 2.48 -40.45
C SER A 8 17.61 1.27 -40.06
N GLY A 9 18.03 0.58 -39.02
CA GLY A 9 17.31 -0.54 -38.42
C GLY A 9 16.65 -0.16 -37.11
N VAL A 10 15.79 0.86 -37.08
CA VAL A 10 14.87 1.07 -35.95
C VAL A 10 13.67 0.19 -36.21
N THR A 11 13.70 -1.03 -35.66
CA THR A 11 12.51 -1.87 -35.57
C THR A 11 11.46 -1.10 -34.76
N PRO A 12 10.24 -0.87 -35.27
CA PRO A 12 9.22 -0.15 -34.52
C PRO A 12 8.95 -0.94 -33.23
N ALA A 13 9.22 -0.32 -32.09
CA ALA A 13 8.98 -0.91 -30.79
C ALA A 13 7.51 -1.29 -30.71
N GLN A 14 7.22 -2.57 -30.48
CA GLN A 14 5.86 -3.03 -30.28
C GLN A 14 5.20 -2.21 -29.15
N PRO A 15 3.96 -1.75 -29.34
CA PRO A 15 3.29 -0.97 -28.31
C PRO A 15 3.29 -1.76 -27.00
N PRO A 16 3.60 -1.10 -25.88
CA PRO A 16 3.71 -1.79 -24.59
C PRO A 16 2.37 -2.47 -24.25
N ARG A 17 2.44 -3.67 -23.68
CA ARG A 17 1.24 -4.38 -23.25
C ARG A 17 0.49 -3.54 -22.23
N LEU A 18 -0.84 -3.59 -22.22
CA LEU A 18 -1.68 -2.77 -21.35
C LEU A 18 -1.23 -2.78 -19.88
N LEU A 19 -0.95 -3.96 -19.31
CA LEU A 19 -0.53 -4.05 -17.91
C LEU A 19 0.86 -3.45 -17.66
N ASP A 20 1.73 -3.42 -18.65
CA ASP A 20 3.05 -2.76 -18.56
C ASP A 20 2.88 -1.25 -18.59
N SER A 21 1.95 -0.73 -19.40
CA SER A 21 1.58 0.69 -19.40
C SER A 21 0.97 1.10 -18.03
N VAL A 22 0.11 0.27 -17.44
CA VAL A 22 -0.43 0.51 -16.09
C VAL A 22 0.70 0.58 -15.06
N ARG A 23 1.64 -0.37 -15.11
CA ARG A 23 2.79 -0.41 -14.20
C ARG A 23 3.67 0.85 -14.34
N ALA A 24 3.97 1.24 -15.56
CA ALA A 24 4.76 2.44 -15.84
C ALA A 24 4.10 3.71 -15.27
N GLN A 25 2.78 3.88 -15.46
CA GLN A 25 2.03 5.02 -14.93
C GLN A 25 1.96 5.04 -13.39
N ILE A 26 1.82 3.87 -12.75
CA ILE A 26 1.83 3.74 -11.29
C ILE A 26 3.18 4.18 -10.72
N ARG A 27 4.29 3.73 -11.35
CA ARG A 27 5.66 4.05 -10.94
C ARG A 27 6.00 5.52 -11.18
N LEU A 28 5.57 6.10 -12.31
CA LEU A 28 5.73 7.52 -12.60
C LEU A 28 5.08 8.41 -11.51
N ARG A 29 3.98 7.94 -10.89
CA ARG A 29 3.28 8.63 -9.80
C ARG A 29 3.80 8.28 -8.41
N HIS A 30 4.92 7.56 -8.32
CA HIS A 30 5.53 7.13 -7.06
C HIS A 30 4.59 6.38 -6.11
N TYR A 31 3.65 5.59 -6.66
CA TYR A 31 2.79 4.74 -5.85
C TYR A 31 3.58 3.55 -5.28
N SER A 32 3.11 3.04 -4.15
CA SER A 32 3.75 1.89 -3.52
C SER A 32 3.64 0.61 -4.35
N ILE A 33 4.60 -0.31 -4.19
CA ILE A 33 4.57 -1.64 -4.82
C ILE A 33 3.26 -2.38 -4.47
N ARG A 34 2.76 -2.21 -3.24
CA ARG A 34 1.48 -2.80 -2.83
C ARG A 34 0.30 -2.22 -3.61
N THR A 35 0.32 -0.91 -3.93
CA THR A 35 -0.69 -0.27 -4.79
C THR A 35 -0.60 -0.81 -6.21
N GLU A 36 0.63 -0.97 -6.75
CA GLU A 36 0.87 -1.56 -8.07
C GLU A 36 0.24 -2.97 -8.17
N GLN A 37 0.55 -3.83 -7.20
CA GLN A 37 0.03 -5.20 -7.17
C GLN A 37 -1.50 -5.24 -7.06
N ALA A 38 -2.07 -4.41 -6.19
CA ALA A 38 -3.52 -4.33 -6.01
C ALA A 38 -4.23 -3.85 -7.29
N TYR A 39 -3.73 -2.79 -7.92
CA TYR A 39 -4.34 -2.24 -9.15
C TYR A 39 -4.21 -3.20 -10.32
N LEU A 40 -3.04 -3.79 -10.54
CA LEU A 40 -2.85 -4.81 -11.57
C LEU A 40 -3.75 -6.03 -11.33
N GLY A 41 -3.91 -6.46 -10.09
CA GLY A 41 -4.82 -7.55 -9.71
C GLY A 41 -6.27 -7.25 -10.06
N TRP A 42 -6.78 -6.06 -9.71
CA TRP A 42 -8.14 -5.66 -10.02
C TRP A 42 -8.41 -5.49 -11.52
N ILE A 43 -7.48 -4.85 -12.24
CA ILE A 43 -7.58 -4.68 -13.70
C ILE A 43 -7.59 -6.03 -14.40
N ARG A 44 -6.73 -6.97 -13.98
CA ARG A 44 -6.71 -8.34 -14.54
C ARG A 44 -8.04 -9.06 -14.28
N ARG A 45 -8.58 -9.00 -13.05
CA ARG A 45 -9.87 -9.59 -12.70
C ARG A 45 -11.00 -9.00 -13.54
N PHE A 46 -11.03 -7.70 -13.74
CA PHE A 46 -12.00 -7.02 -14.59
C PHE A 46 -11.95 -7.50 -16.04
N ILE A 47 -10.76 -7.57 -16.64
CA ILE A 47 -10.55 -8.05 -18.01
C ILE A 47 -11.01 -9.51 -18.15
N LEU A 48 -10.64 -10.38 -17.20
CA LEU A 48 -11.04 -11.78 -17.21
C LEU A 48 -12.55 -11.96 -17.06
N ALA A 49 -13.18 -11.17 -16.19
CA ALA A 49 -14.61 -11.18 -15.96
C ALA A 49 -15.45 -10.77 -17.19
N ASN A 50 -14.84 -10.04 -18.11
CA ASN A 50 -15.47 -9.58 -19.36
C ASN A 50 -14.91 -10.32 -20.59
N GLY A 51 -14.56 -11.60 -20.44
CA GLY A 51 -14.17 -12.47 -21.57
C GLY A 51 -12.86 -12.06 -22.24
N LYS A 52 -11.93 -11.43 -21.50
CA LYS A 52 -10.64 -10.94 -22.00
C LYS A 52 -10.77 -9.83 -23.06
N ARG A 53 -11.90 -9.12 -23.14
CA ARG A 53 -12.06 -7.96 -23.99
C ARG A 53 -11.08 -6.87 -23.58
N HIS A 54 -10.64 -6.07 -24.56
CA HIS A 54 -9.75 -4.94 -24.25
C HIS A 54 -10.54 -3.82 -23.55
N PRO A 55 -10.02 -3.19 -22.47
CA PRO A 55 -10.77 -2.16 -21.73
C PRO A 55 -11.18 -0.95 -22.56
N ARG A 56 -10.55 -0.66 -23.68
CA ARG A 56 -11.02 0.39 -24.62
C ARG A 56 -12.37 0.08 -25.25
N GLU A 57 -12.78 -1.19 -25.30
CA GLU A 57 -14.03 -1.68 -25.85
C GLU A 57 -15.12 -1.85 -24.78
N MET A 58 -14.82 -1.46 -23.56
CA MET A 58 -15.70 -1.58 -22.40
C MET A 58 -15.94 -0.21 -21.78
N GLY A 59 -17.11 -0.03 -21.20
CA GLY A 59 -17.55 1.25 -20.67
C GLY A 59 -18.10 1.17 -19.24
N GLY A 60 -19.06 2.06 -18.96
CA GLY A 60 -19.70 2.18 -17.66
C GLY A 60 -20.46 0.95 -17.24
N ASP A 61 -21.15 0.36 -18.17
CA ASP A 61 -22.03 -0.79 -17.90
C ASP A 61 -21.20 -1.99 -17.44
N GLU A 62 -20.08 -2.28 -18.10
CA GLU A 62 -19.19 -3.36 -17.69
C GLU A 62 -18.53 -3.09 -16.35
N VAL A 63 -18.15 -1.84 -16.08
CA VAL A 63 -17.59 -1.45 -14.76
C VAL A 63 -18.65 -1.58 -13.67
N ALA A 64 -19.87 -1.06 -13.90
CA ALA A 64 -20.96 -1.15 -12.94
C ALA A 64 -21.36 -2.61 -12.67
N ALA A 65 -21.49 -3.44 -13.72
CA ALA A 65 -21.78 -4.87 -13.60
C ALA A 65 -20.68 -5.61 -12.81
N PHE A 66 -19.42 -5.32 -13.10
CA PHE A 66 -18.30 -5.91 -12.36
C PHE A 66 -18.31 -5.54 -10.87
N LEU A 67 -18.52 -4.25 -10.54
CA LEU A 67 -18.58 -3.80 -9.15
C LEU A 67 -19.82 -4.36 -8.42
N SER A 68 -20.96 -4.45 -9.10
CA SER A 68 -22.17 -5.07 -8.54
C SER A 68 -21.93 -6.54 -8.21
N ARG A 69 -21.32 -7.31 -9.13
CA ARG A 69 -20.97 -8.71 -8.91
C ARG A 69 -20.04 -8.89 -7.71
N LEU A 70 -19.03 -8.04 -7.56
CA LEU A 70 -18.15 -8.05 -6.37
C LEU A 70 -18.95 -7.89 -5.07
N ALA A 71 -20.00 -7.07 -5.08
CA ALA A 71 -20.82 -6.83 -3.89
C ALA A 71 -21.81 -7.96 -3.63
N THR A 72 -22.49 -8.47 -4.67
CA THR A 72 -23.61 -9.42 -4.54
C THR A 72 -23.16 -10.87 -4.50
N GLU A 73 -22.27 -11.28 -5.42
CA GLU A 73 -21.79 -12.65 -5.55
C GLU A 73 -20.57 -12.92 -4.68
N ASP A 74 -19.52 -12.11 -4.85
CA ASP A 74 -18.26 -12.26 -4.10
C ASP A 74 -18.38 -11.73 -2.66
N LYS A 75 -19.45 -11.03 -2.31
CA LYS A 75 -19.74 -10.45 -0.97
C LYS A 75 -18.54 -9.71 -0.37
N VAL A 76 -17.78 -9.00 -1.20
CA VAL A 76 -16.59 -8.29 -0.74
C VAL A 76 -16.97 -7.09 0.14
N ALA A 77 -16.10 -6.76 1.10
CA ALA A 77 -16.30 -5.57 1.93
C ALA A 77 -16.36 -4.28 1.08
N PRO A 78 -17.14 -3.26 1.50
CA PRO A 78 -17.23 -1.97 0.80
C PRO A 78 -15.86 -1.31 0.52
N ALA A 79 -14.89 -1.50 1.42
CA ALA A 79 -13.55 -1.00 1.21
C ALA A 79 -12.83 -1.67 0.02
N THR A 80 -13.06 -2.97 -0.17
CA THR A 80 -12.50 -3.78 -1.25
C THR A 80 -13.13 -3.39 -2.59
N GLN A 81 -14.46 -3.21 -2.63
CA GLN A 81 -15.17 -2.72 -3.82
C GLN A 81 -14.68 -1.31 -4.23
N ASN A 82 -14.51 -0.41 -3.27
CA ASN A 82 -13.96 0.92 -3.53
C ASN A 82 -12.50 0.89 -4.01
N GLN A 83 -11.71 -0.10 -3.59
CA GLN A 83 -10.35 -0.30 -4.10
C GLN A 83 -10.37 -0.78 -5.56
N ALA A 84 -11.28 -1.71 -5.91
CA ALA A 84 -11.48 -2.14 -7.29
C ALA A 84 -11.89 -0.96 -8.19
N LEU A 85 -12.88 -0.16 -7.75
CA LEU A 85 -13.28 1.05 -8.45
C LEU A 85 -12.09 1.99 -8.67
N ALA A 86 -11.29 2.27 -7.63
CA ALA A 86 -10.13 3.16 -7.74
C ALA A 86 -9.11 2.65 -8.78
N ALA A 87 -8.89 1.34 -8.87
CA ALA A 87 -8.01 0.73 -9.86
C ALA A 87 -8.55 0.88 -11.30
N LEU A 88 -9.86 0.70 -11.49
CA LEU A 88 -10.50 0.89 -12.80
C LEU A 88 -10.51 2.37 -13.22
N LEU A 89 -10.80 3.29 -12.29
CA LEU A 89 -10.69 4.73 -12.53
C LEU A 89 -9.29 5.12 -12.99
N PHE A 90 -8.27 4.58 -12.31
CA PHE A 90 -6.88 4.80 -12.68
C PHE A 90 -6.59 4.27 -14.09
N LEU A 91 -7.05 3.07 -14.43
CA LEU A 91 -6.88 2.48 -15.76
C LEU A 91 -7.46 3.40 -16.85
N TYR A 92 -8.72 3.79 -16.71
CA TYR A 92 -9.40 4.55 -17.75
C TYR A 92 -8.88 5.99 -17.87
N ARG A 93 -8.72 6.69 -16.74
CA ARG A 93 -8.30 8.11 -16.75
C ARG A 93 -6.83 8.28 -17.07
N GLU A 94 -5.96 7.50 -16.40
CA GLU A 94 -4.53 7.76 -16.41
C GLU A 94 -3.78 6.98 -17.48
N VAL A 95 -4.24 5.77 -17.81
CA VAL A 95 -3.56 4.90 -18.76
C VAL A 95 -4.21 4.98 -20.13
N LEU A 96 -5.53 4.82 -20.20
CA LEU A 96 -6.26 4.84 -21.46
C LEU A 96 -6.61 6.26 -21.91
N ARG A 97 -6.57 7.23 -20.99
CA ARG A 97 -6.91 8.65 -21.23
C ARG A 97 -8.30 8.79 -21.84
N MET A 98 -9.25 8.03 -21.32
CA MET A 98 -10.65 8.05 -21.75
C MET A 98 -11.44 8.89 -20.75
N GLU A 99 -12.26 9.79 -21.26
CA GLU A 99 -13.27 10.46 -20.47
C GLU A 99 -14.39 9.48 -20.12
N LEU A 100 -14.84 9.55 -18.89
CA LEU A 100 -15.83 8.63 -18.35
C LEU A 100 -16.99 9.46 -17.77
N PRO A 101 -17.90 9.97 -18.62
CA PRO A 101 -19.02 10.82 -18.17
C PRO A 101 -19.89 10.13 -17.12
N TRP A 102 -20.05 8.81 -17.25
CA TRP A 102 -20.83 7.95 -16.35
C TRP A 102 -20.21 7.71 -14.97
N LEU A 103 -18.95 8.14 -14.76
CA LEU A 103 -18.27 7.96 -13.47
C LEU A 103 -18.87 8.77 -12.34
N GLN A 104 -19.60 9.81 -12.63
CA GLN A 104 -20.32 10.59 -11.63
C GLN A 104 -21.47 9.79 -11.01
N ASP A 105 -22.00 8.81 -11.74
CA ASP A 105 -23.13 7.97 -11.33
C ASP A 105 -22.71 6.69 -10.59
N VAL A 106 -21.42 6.34 -10.57
CA VAL A 106 -20.95 5.16 -9.84
C VAL A 106 -21.02 5.39 -8.34
N VAL A 107 -22.05 4.83 -7.73
CA VAL A 107 -22.25 4.90 -6.28
C VAL A 107 -21.13 4.19 -5.55
N ARG A 108 -20.32 4.96 -4.81
CA ARG A 108 -19.30 4.39 -3.91
C ARG A 108 -19.99 3.65 -2.79
N ALA A 109 -19.55 2.42 -2.53
CA ALA A 109 -20.05 1.66 -1.40
C ALA A 109 -19.84 2.42 -0.08
N LYS A 110 -20.95 2.64 0.65
CA LYS A 110 -20.91 3.30 1.95
C LYS A 110 -20.18 2.41 2.94
N ARG A 111 -19.16 2.94 3.59
CA ARG A 111 -18.47 2.25 4.69
C ARG A 111 -19.28 2.46 5.96
N PRO A 112 -19.70 1.40 6.64
CA PRO A 112 -20.29 1.55 7.97
C PRO A 112 -19.23 2.15 8.90
N LYS A 113 -19.57 3.25 9.57
CA LYS A 113 -18.72 3.84 10.62
C LYS A 113 -18.86 2.95 11.87
N ARG A 114 -17.89 2.06 12.10
CA ARG A 114 -17.78 1.34 13.35
C ARG A 114 -16.82 2.09 14.26
N LEU A 115 -17.27 2.40 15.47
CA LEU A 115 -16.37 2.89 16.49
C LEU A 115 -15.43 1.75 16.88
N PRO A 116 -14.10 1.98 16.90
CA PRO A 116 -13.18 0.97 17.37
C PRO A 116 -13.43 0.71 18.87
N VAL A 117 -13.35 -0.55 19.26
CA VAL A 117 -13.34 -0.92 20.69
C VAL A 117 -11.97 -0.50 21.25
N VAL A 118 -12.00 0.35 22.27
CA VAL A 118 -10.80 0.78 22.99
C VAL A 118 -10.67 -0.10 24.23
N LEU A 119 -9.54 -0.78 24.38
CA LEU A 119 -9.26 -1.57 25.58
C LEU A 119 -8.90 -0.65 26.76
N PRO A 120 -9.37 -0.96 27.99
CA PRO A 120 -8.89 -0.33 29.21
C PRO A 120 -7.37 -0.51 29.38
N VAL A 121 -6.74 0.39 30.13
CA VAL A 121 -5.28 0.35 30.37
C VAL A 121 -4.85 -0.97 31.01
N GLU A 122 -5.66 -1.48 31.94
CA GLU A 122 -5.43 -2.74 32.65
C GLU A 122 -5.43 -3.94 31.71
N ASP A 123 -6.33 -3.96 30.74
CA ASP A 123 -6.41 -5.02 29.72
C ASP A 123 -5.20 -4.98 28.76
N VAL A 124 -4.77 -3.78 28.38
CA VAL A 124 -3.55 -3.61 27.60
C VAL A 124 -2.32 -4.07 28.37
N ALA A 125 -2.23 -3.74 29.66
CA ALA A 125 -1.13 -4.18 30.52
C ALA A 125 -1.08 -5.71 30.61
N ARG A 126 -2.25 -6.36 30.84
CA ARG A 126 -2.36 -7.83 30.87
C ARG A 126 -1.96 -8.45 29.53
N LEU A 127 -2.42 -7.88 28.42
CA LEU A 127 -2.06 -8.33 27.07
C LEU A 127 -0.55 -8.27 26.83
N LEU A 128 0.07 -7.13 27.13
CA LEU A 128 1.51 -6.93 26.94
C LEU A 128 2.37 -7.84 27.86
N SER A 129 1.86 -8.15 29.06
CA SER A 129 2.53 -9.06 30.00
C SER A 129 2.40 -10.53 29.59
N ALA A 130 1.34 -10.89 28.87
CA ALA A 130 1.13 -12.25 28.38
C ALA A 130 2.03 -12.61 27.19
N ILE A 131 2.67 -11.63 26.54
CA ILE A 131 3.59 -11.88 25.43
C ILE A 131 4.92 -12.36 26.02
N PRO A 132 5.45 -13.55 25.61
CA PRO A 132 6.75 -14.04 26.08
C PRO A 132 7.86 -13.01 25.83
N GLU A 133 8.78 -12.89 26.78
CA GLU A 133 9.89 -11.95 26.69
C GLU A 133 10.74 -12.21 25.45
N GLY A 134 11.22 -11.14 24.81
CA GLY A 134 12.02 -11.17 23.60
C GLY A 134 11.71 -10.01 22.66
N VAL A 135 12.17 -10.10 21.42
CA VAL A 135 12.04 -9.06 20.41
C VAL A 135 10.57 -8.73 20.13
N THR A 136 9.68 -9.75 20.09
CA THR A 136 8.25 -9.55 19.85
C THR A 136 7.58 -8.72 20.96
N ALA A 137 7.93 -9.00 22.23
CA ALA A 137 7.41 -8.24 23.37
C ALA A 137 7.92 -6.79 23.35
N LEU A 138 9.19 -6.59 23.01
CA LEU A 138 9.78 -5.26 22.86
C LEU A 138 9.07 -4.47 21.75
N MET A 139 8.82 -5.09 20.60
CA MET A 139 8.09 -4.47 19.50
C MET A 139 6.65 -4.11 19.88
N ALA A 140 5.93 -5.00 20.57
CA ALA A 140 4.55 -4.75 21.00
C ALA A 140 4.49 -3.53 21.96
N ARG A 141 5.41 -3.47 22.92
CA ARG A 141 5.52 -2.34 23.85
C ARG A 141 5.94 -1.04 23.15
N LEU A 142 6.83 -1.11 22.13
CA LEU A 142 7.18 0.04 21.29
C LEU A 142 5.98 0.55 20.50
N LEU A 143 5.23 -0.33 19.86
CA LEU A 143 4.02 0.04 19.10
C LEU A 143 3.01 0.75 20.01
N TYR A 144 2.78 0.23 21.22
CA TYR A 144 1.86 0.83 22.16
C TYR A 144 2.37 2.17 22.70
N GLY A 145 3.63 2.25 23.13
CA GLY A 145 4.19 3.43 23.76
C GLY A 145 4.47 4.60 22.82
N THR A 146 4.63 4.34 21.51
CA THR A 146 4.99 5.38 20.53
C THR A 146 3.90 5.66 19.49
N GLY A 147 2.90 4.79 19.37
CA GLY A 147 1.88 4.89 18.33
C GLY A 147 2.42 4.73 16.91
N MET A 148 3.62 4.17 16.72
CA MET A 148 4.15 3.90 15.38
C MET A 148 3.39 2.75 14.70
N ARG A 149 3.40 2.72 13.37
CA ARG A 149 2.78 1.63 12.62
C ARG A 149 3.67 0.38 12.65
N LEU A 150 3.05 -0.79 12.50
CA LEU A 150 3.77 -2.08 12.51
C LEU A 150 4.99 -2.05 11.57
N MET A 151 4.83 -1.62 10.33
CA MET A 151 5.94 -1.58 9.37
C MET A 151 6.99 -0.52 9.68
N GLU A 152 6.65 0.53 10.41
CA GLU A 152 7.61 1.52 10.89
C GLU A 152 8.46 0.92 12.02
N CYS A 153 7.84 0.16 12.91
CA CYS A 153 8.55 -0.57 13.97
C CYS A 153 9.49 -1.66 13.39
N LEU A 154 9.00 -2.46 12.44
CA LEU A 154 9.79 -3.50 11.78
C LEU A 154 11.00 -2.98 10.99
N ARG A 155 10.94 -1.73 10.53
CA ARG A 155 12.01 -1.06 9.78
C ARG A 155 12.88 -0.16 10.63
N LEU A 156 12.64 -0.12 11.95
CA LEU A 156 13.39 0.71 12.86
C LEU A 156 14.87 0.24 12.91
N ARG A 157 15.80 1.16 12.77
CA ARG A 157 17.24 0.87 12.79
C ARG A 157 17.84 1.40 14.10
N ILE A 158 18.93 0.82 14.52
CA ILE A 158 19.69 1.26 15.69
C ILE A 158 19.95 2.77 15.66
N LYS A 159 20.36 3.30 14.52
CA LYS A 159 20.66 4.72 14.32
C LYS A 159 19.46 5.67 14.35
N ASP A 160 18.26 5.12 14.33
CA ASP A 160 17.04 5.91 14.40
C ASP A 160 16.55 6.11 15.85
N VAL A 161 17.23 5.50 16.83
CA VAL A 161 16.96 5.66 18.27
C VAL A 161 18.03 6.57 18.89
N ASP A 162 17.62 7.77 19.30
CA ASP A 162 18.48 8.72 19.99
C ASP A 162 18.25 8.61 21.51
N PHE A 163 19.16 7.91 22.17
CA PHE A 163 19.10 7.72 23.62
C PHE A 163 19.45 9.00 24.42
N ALA A 164 20.22 9.92 23.84
CA ALA A 164 20.57 11.16 24.52
C ALA A 164 19.38 12.12 24.57
N ARG A 165 18.63 12.19 23.47
CA ARG A 165 17.44 13.03 23.37
C ARG A 165 16.15 12.33 23.78
N SER A 166 16.21 11.04 24.06
CA SER A 166 15.04 10.19 24.32
C SER A 166 14.00 10.27 23.23
N GLU A 167 14.45 10.17 21.97
CA GLU A 167 13.60 10.25 20.77
C GLU A 167 13.84 9.08 19.82
N ILE A 168 12.82 8.74 19.03
CA ILE A 168 12.90 7.78 17.93
C ILE A 168 12.53 8.51 16.64
N CYS A 169 13.40 8.43 15.63
CA CYS A 169 13.13 8.95 14.29
C CYS A 169 12.41 7.89 13.45
N VAL A 170 11.13 8.07 13.21
CA VAL A 170 10.32 7.22 12.34
C VAL A 170 10.46 7.73 10.91
N ARG A 171 11.16 6.95 10.07
CA ARG A 171 11.43 7.34 8.68
C ARG A 171 10.39 6.79 7.72
N ALA A 172 10.21 7.52 6.60
CA ALA A 172 9.34 7.14 5.49
C ALA A 172 7.94 6.71 5.95
N GLY A 173 7.35 7.47 6.87
CA GLY A 173 5.99 7.26 7.34
C GLY A 173 4.94 7.47 6.23
N LYS A 174 3.66 7.51 6.59
CA LYS A 174 2.57 7.75 5.63
C LYS A 174 2.82 9.05 4.83
N GLY A 175 2.92 8.95 3.53
CA GLY A 175 3.25 10.07 2.64
C GLY A 175 4.74 10.37 2.56
N ASN A 176 5.61 9.40 2.88
CA ASN A 176 7.08 9.52 2.86
C ASN A 176 7.64 10.65 3.74
N LYS A 177 6.94 10.93 4.87
CA LYS A 177 7.34 11.97 5.82
C LYS A 177 8.01 11.35 7.04
N ASP A 178 9.16 11.89 7.42
CA ASP A 178 9.83 11.55 8.67
C ASP A 178 9.14 12.26 9.84
N ARG A 179 9.10 11.61 11.00
CA ARG A 179 8.63 12.23 12.24
C ARG A 179 9.43 11.70 13.43
N ARG A 180 9.48 12.49 14.48
CA ARG A 180 10.03 12.07 15.78
C ARG A 180 8.91 11.68 16.72
N VAL A 181 9.16 10.66 17.51
CA VAL A 181 8.28 10.22 18.60
C VAL A 181 9.13 10.06 19.86
N PRO A 182 8.56 10.29 21.05
CA PRO A 182 9.30 10.10 22.30
C PRO A 182 9.68 8.63 22.48
N LEU A 183 10.86 8.38 23.01
CA LEU A 183 11.31 7.07 23.48
C LEU A 183 10.69 6.82 24.87
N PRO A 184 9.82 5.81 25.04
CA PRO A 184 9.28 5.48 26.36
C PRO A 184 10.38 5.11 27.34
N VAL A 185 10.39 5.76 28.50
CA VAL A 185 11.42 5.56 29.54
C VAL A 185 11.52 4.08 29.94
N SER A 186 10.38 3.39 30.06
CA SER A 186 10.32 1.97 30.43
C SER A 186 10.96 1.02 29.40
N LEU A 187 11.24 1.48 28.18
CA LEU A 187 11.82 0.65 27.12
C LEU A 187 13.30 0.96 26.87
N ARG A 188 13.83 2.02 27.50
CA ARG A 188 15.20 2.50 27.26
C ARG A 188 16.24 1.39 27.45
N ASP A 189 16.22 0.72 28.59
CA ASP A 189 17.23 -0.29 28.95
C ASP A 189 17.14 -1.54 28.07
N ARG A 190 15.91 -1.95 27.74
CA ARG A 190 15.66 -3.08 26.83
C ARG A 190 16.15 -2.78 25.41
N LEU A 191 15.97 -1.56 24.94
CA LEU A 191 16.47 -1.14 23.63
C LEU A 191 17.99 -1.02 23.60
N LEU A 192 18.62 -0.60 24.70
CA LEU A 192 20.08 -0.63 24.85
C LEU A 192 20.61 -2.06 24.80
N GLN A 193 20.01 -2.97 25.56
CA GLN A 193 20.36 -4.39 25.54
C GLN A 193 20.19 -5.02 24.16
N GLN A 194 19.07 -4.74 23.47
CA GLN A 194 18.84 -5.23 22.12
C GLN A 194 19.87 -4.66 21.12
N ARG A 195 20.25 -3.40 21.25
CA ARG A 195 21.30 -2.77 20.44
C ARG A 195 22.62 -3.51 20.59
N GLU A 196 23.03 -3.82 21.82
CA GLU A 196 24.27 -4.57 22.11
C GLU A 196 24.23 -5.95 21.46
N GLN A 197 23.14 -6.69 21.63
CA GLN A 197 23.00 -8.01 21.03
C GLN A 197 23.15 -8.00 19.50
N VAL A 198 22.63 -6.95 18.82
CA VAL A 198 22.72 -6.83 17.35
C VAL A 198 24.13 -6.40 16.90
N LEU A 199 24.87 -5.64 17.71
CA LEU A 199 26.22 -5.19 17.37
C LEU A 199 27.27 -6.28 17.53
N PHE A 200 26.99 -7.31 18.36
CA PHE A 200 27.89 -8.45 18.60
C PHE A 200 27.56 -9.70 17.76
N GLN A 201 26.61 -9.62 16.83
CA GLN A 201 26.32 -10.64 15.81
C GLN A 201 26.97 -10.29 14.46
#